data_eee2e90abb23e2659b5fcd79ed10ca31
#
_entry.id   eee2e90abb23e2659b5fcd79ed10ca31
#
_cell.length_a   1.000
_cell.length_b   1.000
_cell.length_c   1.000
_cell.angle_alpha   90.00
_cell.angle_beta   90.00
_cell.angle_gamma   90.00
#
_symmetry.space_group_name_H-M   'P 1'
#
loop_
_entity.id
_entity.type
_entity.pdbx_description
1 polymer ?
#
loop_
_entity_poly.entity_id
_entity_poly.type
_entity_poly.pdbx_seq_one_letter_code
_entity_poly.pdbx_strand_id
1 'polypeptide(L)'
;MLPDWSPAYLRLSNGFAGGVGCSFQELCGAAAGAVMVIGALFGREDLQPDEEAQRIACRYRERFLETFGETRCAPLRQNVVKVEGGLGSCAVVCERAAMVLLELLSEEGLAI
;
A
#
# COMPACT_ATOMS: atom_id res chain seq x y z
N MET A 1 3.22 5.74 -15.16
CA MET A 1 2.36 6.24 -14.07
C MET A 1 3.05 7.33 -13.25
N LEU A 2 4.25 7.11 -12.76
CA LEU A 2 5.03 8.15 -12.06
C LEU A 2 5.90 8.86 -13.06
N PRO A 3 5.63 10.15 -13.38
CA PRO A 3 6.33 10.86 -14.46
C PRO A 3 7.81 11.07 -14.18
N ASP A 4 8.21 11.18 -12.92
CA ASP A 4 9.59 11.43 -12.51
C ASP A 4 10.16 10.21 -11.76
N TRP A 5 9.95 9.04 -12.32
CA TRP A 5 10.43 7.79 -11.71
C TRP A 5 11.94 7.86 -11.44
N SER A 6 12.32 7.43 -10.24
CA SER A 6 13.71 7.34 -9.82
C SER A 6 13.93 6.07 -9.01
N PRO A 7 15.09 5.40 -9.15
CA PRO A 7 15.44 4.28 -8.27
C PRO A 7 15.42 4.62 -6.78
N ALA A 8 15.52 5.91 -6.43
CA ALA A 8 15.40 6.36 -5.04
C ALA A 8 14.05 5.98 -4.43
N TYR A 9 12.98 5.91 -5.24
CA TYR A 9 11.66 5.48 -4.75
C TYR A 9 11.72 4.04 -4.20
N LEU A 10 12.42 3.15 -4.89
CA LEU A 10 12.60 1.79 -4.39
C LEU A 10 13.40 1.77 -3.08
N ARG A 11 14.48 2.56 -3.01
CA ARG A 11 15.27 2.62 -1.78
C ARG A 11 14.44 3.12 -0.59
N LEU A 12 13.62 4.13 -0.80
CA LEU A 12 12.76 4.67 0.27
C LEU A 12 11.75 3.63 0.78
N SER A 13 11.33 2.71 -0.07
CA SER A 13 10.34 1.69 0.29
C SER A 13 10.96 0.47 0.99
N ASN A 14 12.26 0.24 0.86
CA ASN A 14 12.90 -1.01 1.28
C ASN A 14 12.70 -1.33 2.77
N GLY A 15 12.72 -0.32 3.63
CA GLY A 15 12.55 -0.53 5.07
C GLY A 15 11.16 -0.99 5.49
N PHE A 16 10.16 -0.79 4.64
CA PHE A 16 8.77 -1.18 4.96
C PHE A 16 8.48 -2.66 4.70
N ALA A 17 9.35 -3.37 3.99
CA ALA A 17 9.13 -4.77 3.67
C ALA A 17 8.96 -5.62 4.94
N GLY A 18 8.05 -6.58 4.88
CA GLY A 18 7.78 -7.47 6.01
C GLY A 18 7.23 -6.75 7.24
N GLY A 19 6.35 -5.77 7.04
CA GLY A 19 5.75 -5.04 8.15
C GLY A 19 6.76 -4.27 8.98
N VAL A 20 7.52 -3.44 8.32
CA VAL A 20 8.68 -2.64 8.74
C VAL A 20 9.85 -3.53 9.17
N GLY A 21 10.79 -3.62 8.22
CA GLY A 21 12.06 -4.29 8.45
C GLY A 21 11.95 -5.77 8.82
N CYS A 22 10.96 -6.47 8.28
CA CYS A 22 10.71 -7.88 8.56
C CYS A 22 10.48 -8.19 10.04
N SER A 23 10.02 -7.21 10.80
CA SER A 23 9.56 -7.43 12.18
C SER A 23 8.19 -8.09 12.25
N PHE A 24 7.40 -7.95 11.19
CA PHE A 24 6.00 -8.40 11.05
C PHE A 24 5.02 -7.73 12.02
N GLN A 25 5.46 -6.68 12.72
CA GLN A 25 4.69 -6.04 13.78
C GLN A 25 3.82 -4.89 13.31
N GLU A 26 4.12 -4.33 12.14
CA GLU A 26 3.50 -3.09 11.68
C GLU A 26 2.75 -3.28 10.37
N LEU A 27 2.39 -2.17 9.73
CA LEU A 27 1.65 -2.14 8.48
C LEU A 27 2.27 -3.05 7.42
N CYS A 28 1.42 -3.80 6.71
CA CYS A 28 1.85 -4.61 5.56
C CYS A 28 2.62 -3.76 4.55
N GLY A 29 3.77 -4.27 4.09
CA GLY A 29 4.62 -3.57 3.13
C GLY A 29 3.91 -3.23 1.81
N ALA A 30 2.97 -4.07 1.37
CA ALA A 30 2.17 -3.79 0.18
C ALA A 30 1.28 -2.56 0.38
N ALA A 31 0.66 -2.43 1.56
CA ALA A 31 -0.13 -1.25 1.89
C ALA A 31 0.75 0.00 2.02
N ALA A 32 1.90 -0.13 2.68
CA ALA A 32 2.85 0.97 2.82
C ALA A 32 3.34 1.47 1.46
N GLY A 33 3.68 0.55 0.56
CA GLY A 33 4.10 0.89 -0.81
C GLY A 33 3.03 1.64 -1.58
N ALA A 34 1.77 1.21 -1.46
CA ALA A 34 0.64 1.89 -2.11
C ALA A 34 0.48 3.32 -1.57
N VAL A 35 0.60 3.51 -0.27
CA VAL A 35 0.53 4.84 0.33
C VAL A 35 1.67 5.74 -0.17
N MET A 36 2.86 5.19 -0.35
CA MET A 36 3.99 5.92 -0.94
C MET A 36 3.69 6.36 -2.38
N VAL A 37 3.08 5.50 -3.18
CA VAL A 37 2.67 5.85 -4.56
C VAL A 37 1.65 6.98 -4.54
N ILE A 38 0.68 6.93 -3.64
CA ILE A 38 -0.32 8.00 -3.47
C ILE A 38 0.38 9.32 -3.15
N GLY A 39 1.35 9.31 -2.23
CA GLY A 39 2.14 10.49 -1.90
C GLY A 39 2.92 11.03 -3.10
N ALA A 40 3.50 10.15 -3.90
CA ALA A 40 4.25 10.55 -5.10
C ALA A 40 3.36 11.21 -6.16
N LEU A 41 2.10 10.77 -6.27
CA LEU A 41 1.17 11.27 -7.29
C LEU A 41 0.40 12.51 -6.84
N PHE A 42 0.04 12.60 -5.57
CA PHE A 42 -0.86 13.64 -5.05
C PHE A 42 -0.25 14.48 -3.94
N GLY A 43 0.92 14.09 -3.42
CA GLY A 43 1.55 14.78 -2.30
C GLY A 43 2.12 16.14 -2.65
N ARG A 44 2.35 16.94 -1.62
CA ARG A 44 2.96 18.28 -1.75
C ARG A 44 4.46 18.20 -1.49
N GLU A 45 5.18 19.17 -2.04
CA GLU A 45 6.63 19.27 -1.83
C GLU A 45 7.00 20.26 -0.72
N ASP A 46 6.03 20.93 -0.12
CA ASP A 46 6.25 21.84 1.00
C ASP A 46 5.84 21.21 2.33
N LEU A 47 6.00 21.92 3.43
CA LEU A 47 5.70 21.44 4.77
C LEU A 47 4.25 21.72 5.20
N GLN A 48 3.40 22.18 4.29
CA GLN A 48 1.99 22.39 4.61
C GLN A 48 1.23 21.07 4.65
N PRO A 49 0.17 20.96 5.46
CA PRO A 49 -0.65 19.75 5.47
C PRO A 49 -1.18 19.39 4.08
N ASP A 50 -1.08 18.10 3.73
CA ASP A 50 -1.57 17.61 2.46
C ASP A 50 -2.88 16.85 2.67
N GLU A 51 -3.98 17.59 2.60
CA GLU A 51 -5.29 17.02 2.82
C GLU A 51 -5.72 16.05 1.71
N GLU A 52 -5.31 16.30 0.46
CA GLU A 52 -5.67 15.45 -0.67
C GLU A 52 -5.00 14.07 -0.57
N ALA A 53 -3.68 14.05 -0.43
CA ALA A 53 -2.96 12.78 -0.32
C ALA A 53 -3.41 11.98 0.90
N GLN A 54 -3.63 12.65 2.03
CA GLN A 54 -4.12 12.00 3.24
C GLN A 54 -5.52 11.42 3.05
N ARG A 55 -6.41 12.13 2.39
CA ARG A 55 -7.76 11.65 2.08
C ARG A 55 -7.72 10.38 1.23
N ILE A 56 -6.91 10.40 0.18
CA ILE A 56 -6.79 9.26 -0.73
C ILE A 56 -6.13 8.07 -0.03
N ALA A 57 -5.10 8.32 0.77
CA ALA A 57 -4.44 7.27 1.55
C ALA A 57 -5.41 6.63 2.56
N CYS A 58 -6.26 7.43 3.19
CA CYS A 58 -7.30 6.92 4.09
C CYS A 58 -8.30 6.03 3.35
N ARG A 59 -8.74 6.45 2.16
CA ARG A 59 -9.60 5.62 1.32
C ARG A 59 -8.93 4.31 0.94
N TYR A 60 -7.65 4.34 0.61
CA TYR A 60 -6.90 3.13 0.30
C TYR A 60 -6.87 2.17 1.50
N ARG A 61 -6.59 2.70 2.68
CA ARG A 61 -6.58 1.89 3.90
C ARG A 61 -7.93 1.18 4.11
N GLU A 62 -9.02 1.90 3.93
CA GLU A 62 -10.37 1.32 4.06
C GLU A 62 -10.62 0.21 3.03
N ARG A 63 -10.23 0.45 1.78
CA ARG A 63 -10.33 -0.56 0.71
C ARG A 63 -9.47 -1.79 0.99
N PHE A 64 -8.27 -1.58 1.51
CA PHE A 64 -7.38 -2.67 1.89
C PHE A 64 -8.02 -3.52 3.00
N LEU A 65 -8.61 -2.88 4.02
CA LEU A 65 -9.34 -3.57 5.08
C LEU A 65 -10.53 -4.36 4.54
N GLU A 66 -11.30 -3.80 3.63
CA GLU A 66 -12.42 -4.50 3.00
C GLU A 66 -11.95 -5.72 2.22
N THR A 67 -10.80 -5.62 1.55
CA THR A 67 -10.26 -6.69 0.72
C THR A 67 -9.65 -7.81 1.54
N PHE A 68 -8.89 -7.49 2.58
CA PHE A 68 -8.09 -8.48 3.33
C PHE A 68 -8.56 -8.67 4.78
N GLY A 69 -9.32 -7.75 5.34
CA GLY A 69 -9.75 -7.81 6.73
C GLY A 69 -8.71 -7.39 7.76
N GLU A 70 -7.52 -7.01 7.33
CA GLU A 70 -6.40 -6.67 8.20
C GLU A 70 -5.39 -5.81 7.44
N THR A 71 -4.71 -4.91 8.15
CA THR A 71 -3.65 -4.08 7.56
C THR A 71 -2.27 -4.43 8.10
N ARG A 72 -2.17 -5.06 9.26
CA ARG A 72 -0.89 -5.37 9.89
C ARG A 72 -0.33 -6.69 9.36
N CYS A 73 1.00 -6.73 9.29
CA CYS A 73 1.72 -7.84 8.65
C CYS A 73 1.46 -9.19 9.34
N ALA A 74 1.68 -9.29 10.64
CA ALA A 74 1.57 -10.58 11.33
C ALA A 74 0.17 -11.19 11.25
N PRO A 75 -0.92 -10.48 11.62
CA PRO A 75 -2.27 -11.03 11.47
C PRO A 75 -2.64 -11.37 10.03
N LEU A 76 -2.18 -10.55 9.07
CA LEU A 76 -2.44 -10.80 7.65
C LEU A 76 -1.79 -12.11 7.22
N ARG A 77 -0.53 -12.33 7.57
CA ARG A 77 0.18 -13.56 7.24
C ARG A 77 -0.46 -14.77 7.89
N GLN A 78 -0.85 -14.67 9.15
CA GLN A 78 -1.40 -15.80 9.91
C GLN A 78 -2.81 -16.17 9.48
N ASN A 79 -3.66 -15.18 9.21
CA ASN A 79 -5.10 -15.40 9.06
C ASN A 79 -5.59 -15.30 7.62
N VAL A 80 -4.82 -14.71 6.72
CA VAL A 80 -5.22 -14.50 5.32
C VAL A 80 -4.31 -15.26 4.36
N VAL A 81 -3.02 -15.27 4.61
CA VAL A 81 -2.03 -15.88 3.69
C VAL A 81 -1.80 -17.34 3.99
N LYS A 82 -1.41 -17.65 5.22
CA LYS A 82 -0.94 -19.00 5.61
C LYS A 82 -2.01 -19.92 6.17
N VAL A 83 -3.23 -19.48 6.25
CA VAL A 83 -4.35 -20.28 6.71
C VAL A 83 -4.81 -21.23 5.61
N GLU A 84 -5.39 -22.37 5.98
CA GLU A 84 -5.98 -23.29 5.03
C GLU A 84 -7.08 -22.58 4.23
N GLY A 85 -7.02 -22.67 2.91
CA GLY A 85 -7.92 -21.93 2.02
C GLY A 85 -7.55 -20.47 1.83
N GLY A 86 -6.42 -20.03 2.41
CA GLY A 86 -5.95 -18.64 2.28
C GLY A 86 -5.22 -18.37 0.97
N LEU A 87 -4.57 -17.21 0.90
CA LEU A 87 -3.93 -16.74 -0.33
C LEU A 87 -2.64 -17.49 -0.68
N GLY A 88 -2.02 -18.14 0.27
CA GLY A 88 -0.84 -18.98 0.06
C GLY A 88 0.49 -18.23 0.00
N SER A 89 0.51 -16.99 -0.44
CA SER A 89 1.74 -16.22 -0.61
C SER A 89 1.50 -14.73 -0.43
N CYS A 90 2.47 -14.03 0.15
CA CYS A 90 2.47 -12.57 0.23
C CYS A 90 2.56 -11.92 -1.15
N ALA A 91 3.06 -12.62 -2.17
CA ALA A 91 3.05 -12.11 -3.54
C ALA A 91 1.63 -11.90 -4.05
N VAL A 92 0.68 -12.74 -3.66
CA VAL A 92 -0.74 -12.57 -4.00
C VAL A 92 -1.31 -11.34 -3.30
N VAL A 93 -0.91 -11.08 -2.06
CA VAL A 93 -1.30 -9.83 -1.36
C VAL A 93 -0.81 -8.63 -2.13
N CYS A 94 0.47 -8.62 -2.55
CA CYS A 94 1.03 -7.50 -3.32
C CYS A 94 0.28 -7.28 -4.63
N GLU A 95 -0.04 -8.34 -5.36
CA GLU A 95 -0.80 -8.27 -6.60
C GLU A 95 -2.18 -7.65 -6.38
N ARG A 96 -2.93 -8.16 -5.42
CA ARG A 96 -4.27 -7.66 -5.11
C ARG A 96 -4.24 -6.25 -4.53
N ALA A 97 -3.24 -5.93 -3.72
CA ALA A 97 -3.05 -4.58 -3.18
C ALA A 97 -2.79 -3.57 -4.30
N ALA A 98 -2.02 -3.96 -5.32
CA ALA A 98 -1.79 -3.13 -6.51
C ALA A 98 -3.09 -2.94 -7.30
N MET A 99 -3.91 -3.96 -7.45
CA MET A 99 -5.21 -3.85 -8.13
C MET A 99 -6.14 -2.88 -7.40
N VAL A 100 -6.21 -2.97 -6.07
CA VAL A 100 -7.00 -2.04 -5.25
C VAL A 100 -6.51 -0.60 -5.47
N LEU A 101 -5.20 -0.40 -5.51
CA LEU A 101 -4.61 0.92 -5.77
C LEU A 101 -5.01 1.45 -7.14
N LEU A 102 -4.88 0.64 -8.19
CA LEU A 102 -5.21 1.07 -9.54
C LEU A 102 -6.70 1.44 -9.68
N GLU A 103 -7.58 0.67 -9.07
CA GLU A 103 -9.02 0.99 -9.06
C GLU A 103 -9.28 2.32 -8.36
N LEU A 104 -8.66 2.55 -7.21
CA LEU A 104 -8.81 3.79 -6.46
C LEU A 104 -8.28 4.99 -7.24
N LEU A 105 -7.10 4.86 -7.86
CA LEU A 105 -6.52 5.92 -8.67
C LEU A 105 -7.41 6.28 -9.84
N SER A 106 -8.02 5.29 -10.49
CA SER A 106 -8.97 5.53 -11.56
C SER A 106 -10.20 6.31 -11.06
N GLU A 107 -10.73 5.96 -9.89
CA GLU A 107 -11.85 6.69 -9.28
C GLU A 107 -11.47 8.12 -8.92
N GLU A 108 -10.22 8.38 -8.60
CA GLU A 108 -9.72 9.73 -8.29
C GLU A 108 -9.38 10.53 -9.55
N GLY A 109 -9.68 10.01 -10.73
CA GLY A 109 -9.53 10.71 -11.98
C GLY A 109 -8.19 10.55 -12.67
N LEU A 110 -7.32 9.68 -12.18
CA LEU A 110 -6.04 9.43 -12.81
C LEU A 110 -6.23 8.49 -14.01
N ALA A 111 -5.72 8.91 -15.17
CA ALA A 111 -5.72 8.06 -16.36
C ALA A 111 -4.63 6.99 -16.21
N ILE A 112 -5.02 5.75 -16.35
CA ILE A 112 -4.11 4.61 -16.18
C ILE A 112 -4.05 3.81 -17.49
#